data_ed8a04eca17bcfeb10856d3b1778079b
#
_entry.id   ed8a04eca17bcfeb10856d3b1778079b
#
_cell.length_a   1.000
_cell.length_b   1.000
_cell.length_c   1.000
_cell.angle_alpha   90.00
_cell.angle_beta   90.00
_cell.angle_gamma   90.00
#
_symmetry.space_group_name_H-M   'P 1'
#
loop_
_entity.id
_entity.type
_entity.pdbx_description
1 polymer ?
#
loop_
_entity_poly.entity_id
_entity_poly.type
_entity_poly.pdbx_seq_one_letter_code
_entity_poly.pdbx_strand_id
1 'polypeptide(L)'
;TVSGQLEAEAMASGLSKVYTFGPTFRAENSNTSRHLAEFWMIEPEMAFFDLEDNINLAEQFIKYILKHTYEKCKDDIEFLNERLAKEEMSLPKDKRSELSLKEKIEFVINNDFVKLPYSDAFEILKNCKPNRKNKFRYKIENWGCDLQSEHERFLVEKHFKCPVVVFDYPAKIKAFYMRMNEDAKTVRAMDILFPGIGEIVGGSQREERLDILEKRIKAVSYTHL
;
A
#
# COMPACT_ATOMS: atom_id res chain seq x y z
N THR A 1 -10.99 -18.09 2.84
CA THR A 1 -11.68 -16.80 3.03
C THR A 1 -11.25 -15.80 1.96
N VAL A 2 -11.92 -14.65 1.88
CA VAL A 2 -11.49 -13.52 1.04
C VAL A 2 -10.53 -12.57 1.78
N SER A 3 -10.45 -12.70 3.11
CA SER A 3 -9.57 -12.01 4.04
C SER A 3 -9.71 -12.63 5.43
N GLY A 4 -8.66 -12.64 6.22
CA GLY A 4 -8.66 -13.02 7.63
C GLY A 4 -9.04 -11.89 8.59
N GLN A 5 -9.43 -10.72 8.06
CA GLN A 5 -9.69 -9.52 8.85
C GLN A 5 -10.77 -9.73 9.92
N LEU A 6 -11.92 -10.31 9.57
CA LEU A 6 -13.04 -10.50 10.52
C LEU A 6 -12.66 -11.41 11.68
N GLU A 7 -12.00 -12.52 11.37
CA GLU A 7 -11.51 -13.46 12.38
C GLU A 7 -10.47 -12.81 13.30
N ALA A 8 -9.53 -12.09 12.69
CA ALA A 8 -8.47 -11.40 13.44
C ALA A 8 -9.02 -10.26 14.32
N GLU A 9 -9.96 -9.44 13.83
CA GLU A 9 -10.62 -8.41 14.65
C GLU A 9 -11.36 -9.01 15.84
N ALA A 10 -12.11 -10.12 15.63
CA ALA A 10 -12.80 -10.79 16.72
C ALA A 10 -11.80 -11.34 17.76
N MET A 11 -10.69 -11.94 17.33
CA MET A 11 -9.66 -12.45 18.23
C MET A 11 -8.87 -11.34 18.93
N ALA A 12 -8.63 -10.21 18.27
CA ALA A 12 -7.93 -9.08 18.86
C ALA A 12 -8.65 -8.50 20.07
N SER A 13 -9.99 -8.58 20.14
CA SER A 13 -10.76 -8.13 21.30
C SER A 13 -10.43 -8.91 22.59
N GLY A 14 -9.95 -10.16 22.48
CA GLY A 14 -9.53 -10.98 23.63
C GLY A 14 -8.01 -11.09 23.77
N LEU A 15 -7.28 -11.14 22.66
CA LEU A 15 -5.82 -11.38 22.64
C LEU A 15 -4.98 -10.13 22.39
N SER A 16 -5.62 -8.99 22.13
CA SER A 16 -5.02 -7.69 21.93
C SER A 16 -4.24 -7.53 20.60
N LYS A 17 -3.25 -8.37 20.33
CA LYS A 17 -2.45 -8.35 19.09
C LYS A 17 -2.44 -9.75 18.49
N VAL A 18 -2.94 -9.85 17.30
CA VAL A 18 -3.05 -11.11 16.55
C VAL A 18 -2.66 -10.92 15.09
N TYR A 19 -2.45 -12.01 14.37
CA TYR A 19 -2.36 -11.99 12.93
C TYR A 19 -2.93 -13.28 12.34
N THR A 20 -3.43 -13.19 11.13
CA THR A 20 -3.68 -14.36 10.27
C THR A 20 -2.56 -14.47 9.25
N PHE A 21 -2.23 -15.69 8.85
CA PHE A 21 -1.33 -15.98 7.74
C PHE A 21 -1.85 -17.22 7.02
N GLY A 22 -2.39 -17.03 5.83
CA GLY A 22 -3.00 -18.13 5.12
C GLY A 22 -3.46 -17.77 3.70
N PRO A 23 -4.02 -18.77 2.98
CA PRO A 23 -4.50 -18.60 1.63
C PRO A 23 -5.77 -17.75 1.58
N THR A 24 -5.79 -16.85 0.63
CA THR A 24 -6.92 -15.96 0.33
C THR A 24 -7.41 -16.23 -1.08
N PHE A 25 -8.73 -16.29 -1.25
CA PHE A 25 -9.38 -16.57 -2.52
C PHE A 25 -10.29 -15.41 -2.90
N ARG A 26 -10.07 -14.82 -4.07
CA ARG A 26 -10.88 -13.72 -4.59
C ARG A 26 -11.22 -13.94 -6.06
N ALA A 27 -12.52 -13.91 -6.38
CA ALA A 27 -13.02 -13.99 -7.74
C ALA A 27 -13.05 -12.59 -8.38
N GLU A 28 -11.90 -12.01 -8.62
CA GLU A 28 -11.79 -10.70 -9.26
C GLU A 28 -11.73 -10.85 -10.79
N ASN A 29 -12.52 -10.07 -11.51
CA ASN A 29 -12.42 -9.96 -12.96
C ASN A 29 -11.26 -8.99 -13.32
N SER A 30 -10.04 -9.43 -13.06
CA SER A 30 -8.84 -8.62 -13.24
C SER A 30 -7.74 -9.44 -13.92
N ASN A 31 -7.26 -8.95 -15.06
CA ASN A 31 -6.16 -9.55 -15.82
C ASN A 31 -4.88 -8.71 -15.68
N THR A 32 -4.44 -8.48 -14.45
CA THR A 32 -3.18 -7.78 -14.18
C THR A 32 -2.14 -8.75 -13.62
N SER A 33 -0.86 -8.41 -13.76
CA SER A 33 0.25 -9.21 -13.20
C SER A 33 0.27 -9.28 -11.66
N ARG A 34 -0.58 -8.49 -10.98
CA ARG A 34 -0.65 -8.40 -9.50
C ARG A 34 -1.89 -9.05 -8.90
N HIS A 35 -2.86 -9.51 -9.71
CA HIS A 35 -4.10 -10.10 -9.23
C HIS A 35 -4.13 -11.59 -9.55
N LEU A 36 -4.12 -12.40 -8.51
CA LEU A 36 -4.28 -13.85 -8.56
C LEU A 36 -5.59 -14.23 -7.87
N ALA A 37 -6.23 -15.32 -8.32
CA ALA A 37 -7.43 -15.85 -7.69
C ALA A 37 -7.14 -16.48 -6.32
N GLU A 38 -5.91 -16.95 -6.10
CA GLU A 38 -5.38 -17.47 -4.85
C GLU A 38 -4.03 -16.83 -4.54
N PHE A 39 -3.87 -16.34 -3.33
CA PHE A 39 -2.61 -15.77 -2.83
C PHE A 39 -2.59 -15.83 -1.31
N TRP A 40 -1.42 -15.64 -0.72
CA TRP A 40 -1.25 -15.63 0.73
C TRP A 40 -1.15 -14.20 1.24
N MET A 41 -1.85 -13.93 2.35
CA MET A 41 -1.72 -12.66 3.08
C MET A 41 -1.29 -12.90 4.51
N ILE A 42 -0.51 -11.95 5.03
CA ILE A 42 -0.30 -11.77 6.45
C ILE A 42 -1.10 -10.55 6.88
N GLU A 43 -2.01 -10.71 7.84
CA GLU A 43 -3.03 -9.71 8.20
C GLU A 43 -3.01 -9.51 9.72
N PRO A 44 -2.17 -8.61 10.24
CA PRO A 44 -2.13 -8.28 11.66
C PRO A 44 -3.28 -7.35 12.04
N GLU A 45 -3.88 -7.62 13.19
CA GLU A 45 -4.89 -6.77 13.83
C GLU A 45 -4.48 -6.48 15.27
N MET A 46 -4.47 -5.20 15.66
CA MET A 46 -3.99 -4.74 16.95
C MET A 46 -5.05 -3.88 17.61
N ALA A 47 -5.58 -4.35 18.74
CA ALA A 47 -6.49 -3.56 19.56
C ALA A 47 -5.74 -2.31 20.10
N PHE A 48 -6.46 -1.17 20.09
CA PHE A 48 -6.01 0.12 20.60
C PHE A 48 -4.90 0.83 19.80
N PHE A 49 -4.46 0.26 18.66
CA PHE A 49 -3.56 0.96 17.75
C PHE A 49 -4.31 2.02 16.96
N ASP A 50 -3.69 3.19 16.80
CA ASP A 50 -4.12 4.18 15.84
C ASP A 50 -3.45 3.98 14.46
N LEU A 51 -3.73 4.90 13.52
CA LEU A 51 -3.14 4.80 12.18
C LEU A 51 -1.62 4.95 12.19
N GLU A 52 -1.09 5.83 13.03
CA GLU A 52 0.36 6.06 13.14
C GLU A 52 1.08 4.82 13.68
N ASP A 53 0.52 4.18 14.72
CA ASP A 53 1.02 2.92 15.25
C ASP A 53 1.06 1.82 14.19
N ASN A 54 -0.01 1.73 13.37
CA ASN A 54 -0.11 0.76 12.30
C ASN A 54 0.90 1.02 11.18
N ILE A 55 1.10 2.27 10.78
CA ILE A 55 2.13 2.67 9.80
C ILE A 55 3.53 2.27 10.31
N ASN A 56 3.83 2.59 11.55
CA ASN A 56 5.13 2.27 12.15
C ASN A 56 5.37 0.76 12.25
N LEU A 57 4.35 -0.01 12.62
CA LEU A 57 4.44 -1.48 12.64
C LEU A 57 4.69 -2.04 11.23
N ALA A 58 3.95 -1.59 10.24
CA ALA A 58 4.09 -2.06 8.87
C ALA A 58 5.48 -1.74 8.29
N GLU A 59 6.00 -0.54 8.53
CA GLU A 59 7.36 -0.17 8.14
C GLU A 59 8.42 -1.04 8.80
N GLN A 60 8.34 -1.23 10.12
CA GLN A 60 9.26 -2.09 10.87
C GLN A 60 9.19 -3.55 10.41
N PHE A 61 7.99 -4.06 10.14
CA PHE A 61 7.79 -5.40 9.64
C PHE A 61 8.47 -5.62 8.28
N ILE A 62 8.28 -4.70 7.33
CA ILE A 62 8.92 -4.78 6.01
C ILE A 62 10.44 -4.72 6.15
N LYS A 63 10.97 -3.77 6.91
CA LYS A 63 12.41 -3.63 7.16
C LYS A 63 12.98 -4.89 7.81
N TYR A 64 12.27 -5.48 8.77
CA TYR A 64 12.69 -6.72 9.44
C TYR A 64 12.77 -7.89 8.44
N ILE A 65 11.75 -8.09 7.62
CA ILE A 65 11.75 -9.17 6.62
C ILE A 65 12.86 -8.98 5.59
N LEU A 66 13.04 -7.77 5.07
CA LEU A 66 14.10 -7.47 4.12
C LEU A 66 15.49 -7.74 4.73
N LYS A 67 15.72 -7.28 5.97
CA LYS A 67 16.97 -7.53 6.68
C LYS A 67 17.20 -9.03 6.90
N HIS A 68 16.19 -9.75 7.38
CA HIS A 68 16.27 -11.19 7.58
C HIS A 68 16.59 -11.93 6.29
N THR A 69 15.90 -11.62 5.19
CA THR A 69 16.14 -12.22 3.88
C THR A 69 17.55 -11.88 3.37
N TYR A 70 17.97 -10.62 3.50
CA TYR A 70 19.30 -10.19 3.08
C TYR A 70 20.42 -10.92 3.83
N GLU A 71 20.22 -11.21 5.11
CA GLU A 71 21.22 -11.93 5.94
C GLU A 71 21.18 -13.45 5.76
N LYS A 72 20.01 -14.04 5.55
CA LYS A 72 19.81 -15.49 5.54
C LYS A 72 19.82 -16.13 4.16
N CYS A 73 19.45 -15.38 3.11
CA CYS A 73 19.34 -15.86 1.73
C CYS A 73 20.38 -15.20 0.83
N LYS A 74 21.64 -15.15 1.29
CA LYS A 74 22.72 -14.41 0.60
C LYS A 74 22.97 -14.90 -0.82
N ASP A 75 22.98 -16.20 -1.01
CA ASP A 75 23.27 -16.83 -2.32
C ASP A 75 22.13 -16.53 -3.30
N ASP A 76 20.87 -16.58 -2.84
CA ASP A 76 19.71 -16.24 -3.66
C ASP A 76 19.70 -14.75 -4.04
N ILE A 77 20.02 -13.87 -3.08
CA ILE A 77 20.13 -12.43 -3.32
C ILE A 77 21.25 -12.13 -4.33
N GLU A 78 22.41 -12.80 -4.22
CA GLU A 78 23.49 -12.63 -5.18
C GLU A 78 23.07 -13.08 -6.58
N PHE A 79 22.50 -14.27 -6.69
CA PHE A 79 21.98 -14.80 -7.95
C PHE A 79 20.97 -13.84 -8.61
N LEU A 80 20.00 -13.35 -7.84
CA LEU A 80 19.01 -12.40 -8.34
C LEU A 80 19.62 -11.05 -8.72
N ASN A 81 20.59 -10.57 -7.94
CA ASN A 81 21.31 -9.32 -8.24
C ASN A 81 22.06 -9.41 -9.58
N GLU A 82 22.79 -10.51 -9.80
CA GLU A 82 23.48 -10.74 -11.07
C GLU A 82 22.50 -10.89 -12.26
N ARG A 83 21.41 -11.63 -12.05
CA ARG A 83 20.38 -11.82 -13.07
C ARG A 83 19.76 -10.49 -13.50
N LEU A 84 19.31 -9.69 -12.53
CA LEU A 84 18.74 -8.36 -12.80
C LEU A 84 19.73 -7.43 -13.47
N ALA A 85 21.00 -7.44 -13.06
CA ALA A 85 22.04 -6.66 -13.72
C ALA A 85 22.20 -7.03 -15.21
N LYS A 86 22.15 -8.33 -15.56
CA LYS A 86 22.18 -8.79 -16.96
C LYS A 86 20.95 -8.37 -17.75
N GLU A 87 19.75 -8.48 -17.13
CA GLU A 87 18.49 -8.05 -17.74
C GLU A 87 18.50 -6.53 -18.01
N GLU A 88 18.97 -5.72 -17.06
CA GLU A 88 19.09 -4.27 -17.21
C GLU A 88 20.09 -3.85 -18.31
N MET A 89 21.17 -4.62 -18.54
CA MET A 89 22.09 -4.35 -19.63
C MET A 89 21.41 -4.39 -21.01
N SER A 90 20.35 -5.18 -21.16
CA SER A 90 19.57 -5.27 -22.41
C SER A 90 18.62 -4.07 -22.61
N LEU A 91 18.37 -3.27 -21.57
CA LEU A 91 17.50 -2.10 -21.63
C LEU A 91 18.26 -0.86 -22.16
N PRO A 92 17.56 0.09 -22.79
CA PRO A 92 18.09 1.41 -23.08
C PRO A 92 18.61 2.10 -21.80
N LYS A 93 19.68 2.90 -21.91
CA LYS A 93 20.34 3.53 -20.76
C LYS A 93 19.41 4.36 -19.88
N ASP A 94 18.43 5.03 -20.49
CA ASP A 94 17.43 5.87 -19.80
C ASP A 94 16.38 5.06 -19.02
N LYS A 95 16.33 3.74 -19.22
CA LYS A 95 15.42 2.82 -18.52
C LYS A 95 16.09 1.95 -17.47
N ARG A 96 17.43 2.00 -17.38
CA ARG A 96 18.19 1.23 -16.38
C ARG A 96 18.03 1.83 -15.00
N SER A 97 18.00 0.98 -13.98
CA SER A 97 18.06 1.41 -12.59
C SER A 97 19.43 1.98 -12.25
N GLU A 98 19.45 3.04 -11.45
CA GLU A 98 20.70 3.61 -10.92
C GLU A 98 21.28 2.74 -9.80
N LEU A 99 20.45 1.93 -9.13
CA LEU A 99 20.80 1.10 -7.99
C LEU A 99 20.63 -0.38 -8.33
N SER A 100 21.59 -1.22 -7.93
CA SER A 100 21.48 -2.68 -7.93
C SER A 100 20.40 -3.18 -6.97
N LEU A 101 20.01 -4.45 -7.05
CA LEU A 101 19.07 -5.05 -6.12
C LEU A 101 19.53 -4.91 -4.66
N LYS A 102 20.79 -5.19 -4.38
CA LYS A 102 21.37 -5.07 -3.04
C LYS A 102 21.29 -3.65 -2.50
N GLU A 103 21.70 -2.67 -3.28
CA GLU A 103 21.64 -1.26 -2.89
C GLU A 103 20.19 -0.80 -2.65
N LYS A 104 19.21 -1.29 -3.43
CA LYS A 104 17.79 -1.01 -3.19
C LYS A 104 17.31 -1.60 -1.86
N ILE A 105 17.67 -2.84 -1.55
CA ILE A 105 17.31 -3.48 -0.28
C ILE A 105 17.95 -2.73 0.90
N GLU A 106 19.25 -2.42 0.83
CA GLU A 106 19.97 -1.67 1.86
C GLU A 106 19.38 -0.27 2.05
N PHE A 107 19.01 0.39 0.96
CA PHE A 107 18.35 1.70 1.01
C PHE A 107 17.03 1.64 1.79
N VAL A 108 16.18 0.64 1.51
CA VAL A 108 14.90 0.48 2.21
C VAL A 108 15.08 0.16 3.70
N ILE A 109 16.08 -0.68 4.04
CA ILE A 109 16.37 -1.05 5.43
C ILE A 109 16.83 0.17 6.24
N ASN A 110 17.64 1.04 5.64
CA ASN A 110 18.35 2.11 6.35
C ASN A 110 17.65 3.48 6.31
N ASN A 111 16.57 3.63 5.55
CA ASN A 111 15.85 4.90 5.44
C ASN A 111 14.39 4.76 5.85
N ASP A 112 13.83 5.82 6.41
CA ASP A 112 12.41 5.87 6.74
C ASP A 112 11.56 6.04 5.49
N PHE A 113 10.33 5.50 5.53
CA PHE A 113 9.38 5.67 4.44
C PHE A 113 8.81 7.09 4.46
N VAL A 114 8.60 7.64 3.28
CA VAL A 114 7.97 8.96 3.17
C VAL A 114 6.50 8.85 3.53
N LYS A 115 6.06 9.59 4.54
CA LYS A 115 4.65 9.70 4.93
C LYS A 115 4.01 10.85 4.15
N LEU A 116 2.99 10.56 3.34
CA LEU A 116 2.39 11.49 2.39
C LEU A 116 0.85 11.48 2.52
N PRO A 117 0.21 12.54 3.00
CA PRO A 117 -1.24 12.63 2.95
C PRO A 117 -1.77 12.53 1.51
N TYR A 118 -2.91 11.87 1.31
CA TYR A 118 -3.53 11.76 -0.02
C TYR A 118 -3.72 13.11 -0.72
N SER A 119 -4.07 14.15 0.02
CA SER A 119 -4.25 15.49 -0.56
C SER A 119 -2.97 16.04 -1.15
N ASP A 120 -1.83 15.82 -0.50
CA ASP A 120 -0.52 16.23 -1.00
C ASP A 120 -0.09 15.37 -2.20
N ALA A 121 -0.35 14.05 -2.14
CA ALA A 121 -0.15 13.15 -3.28
C ALA A 121 -0.97 13.60 -4.49
N PHE A 122 -2.24 13.96 -4.29
CA PHE A 122 -3.11 14.50 -5.33
C PHE A 122 -2.53 15.77 -5.97
N GLU A 123 -2.07 16.74 -5.17
CA GLU A 123 -1.49 17.98 -5.68
C GLU A 123 -0.18 17.73 -6.46
N ILE A 124 0.69 16.84 -5.97
CA ILE A 124 1.90 16.43 -6.70
C ILE A 124 1.53 15.83 -8.06
N LEU A 125 0.58 14.89 -8.08
CA LEU A 125 0.15 14.20 -9.30
C LEU A 125 -0.55 15.14 -10.28
N LYS A 126 -1.44 15.99 -9.80
CA LYS A 126 -2.17 16.98 -10.60
C LYS A 126 -1.20 17.91 -11.32
N ASN A 127 -0.16 18.35 -10.62
CA ASN A 127 0.81 19.32 -11.12
C ASN A 127 2.01 18.71 -11.85
N CYS A 128 2.16 17.37 -11.87
CA CYS A 128 3.29 16.73 -12.50
C CYS A 128 3.28 16.85 -14.04
N LYS A 129 4.47 16.77 -14.64
CA LYS A 129 4.63 16.88 -16.10
C LYS A 129 3.86 15.79 -16.88
N PRO A 130 3.81 14.51 -16.44
CA PRO A 130 2.99 13.51 -17.12
C PRO A 130 1.50 13.87 -17.16
N ASN A 131 0.92 14.32 -16.05
CA ASN A 131 -0.49 14.70 -16.00
C ASN A 131 -0.81 15.91 -16.90
N ARG A 132 0.00 16.98 -16.80
CA ARG A 132 -0.15 18.19 -17.62
C ARG A 132 -0.01 17.92 -19.12
N LYS A 133 0.77 16.92 -19.52
CA LYS A 133 0.98 16.52 -20.92
C LYS A 133 0.06 15.39 -21.37
N ASN A 134 -0.96 15.03 -20.59
CA ASN A 134 -1.89 13.93 -20.85
C ASN A 134 -1.18 12.60 -21.18
N LYS A 135 -0.10 12.29 -20.42
CA LYS A 135 0.66 11.04 -20.59
C LYS A 135 0.15 9.92 -19.67
N PHE A 136 -0.58 10.25 -18.61
CA PHE A 136 -1.30 9.27 -17.82
C PHE A 136 -2.52 8.80 -18.60
N ARG A 137 -2.80 7.51 -18.55
CA ARG A 137 -4.01 6.91 -19.10
C ARG A 137 -5.24 7.41 -18.35
N TYR A 138 -5.11 7.57 -17.02
CA TYR A 138 -6.14 8.10 -16.14
C TYR A 138 -5.69 9.45 -15.61
N LYS A 139 -6.27 10.51 -16.14
CA LYS A 139 -5.89 11.87 -15.77
C LYS A 139 -6.35 12.22 -14.36
N ILE A 140 -5.49 12.85 -13.57
CA ILE A 140 -5.82 13.41 -12.27
C ILE A 140 -6.43 14.80 -12.44
N GLU A 141 -7.73 14.93 -12.18
CA GLU A 141 -8.47 16.19 -12.39
C GLU A 141 -9.08 16.71 -11.08
N ASN A 142 -9.82 15.85 -10.38
CA ASN A 142 -10.59 16.23 -9.21
C ASN A 142 -10.12 15.48 -7.98
N TRP A 143 -10.09 16.19 -6.84
CA TRP A 143 -9.81 15.57 -5.56
C TRP A 143 -10.84 14.49 -5.24
N GLY A 144 -10.37 13.39 -4.66
CA GLY A 144 -11.22 12.24 -4.34
C GLY A 144 -11.26 11.17 -5.44
N CYS A 145 -10.45 11.29 -6.51
CA CYS A 145 -10.27 10.23 -7.48
C CYS A 145 -9.40 9.09 -6.91
N ASP A 146 -9.66 7.87 -7.38
CA ASP A 146 -8.83 6.73 -7.05
C ASP A 146 -7.46 6.80 -7.75
N LEU A 147 -6.38 6.50 -7.00
CA LEU A 147 -5.03 6.47 -7.55
C LEU A 147 -4.82 5.14 -8.29
N GLN A 148 -4.47 5.23 -9.55
CA GLN A 148 -4.16 4.06 -10.36
C GLN A 148 -2.67 3.71 -10.27
N SER A 149 -2.30 2.49 -10.62
CA SER A 149 -0.91 2.00 -10.56
C SER A 149 0.12 2.92 -11.22
N GLU A 150 -0.25 3.63 -12.28
CA GLU A 150 0.65 4.60 -12.94
C GLU A 150 0.94 5.82 -12.08
N HIS A 151 -0.03 6.25 -11.25
CA HIS A 151 0.11 7.36 -10.30
C HIS A 151 1.00 6.95 -9.13
N GLU A 152 0.73 5.77 -8.54
CA GLU A 152 1.53 5.18 -7.47
C GLU A 152 3.00 5.04 -7.89
N ARG A 153 3.23 4.45 -9.06
CA ARG A 153 4.58 4.28 -9.61
C ARG A 153 5.27 5.62 -9.87
N PHE A 154 4.55 6.64 -10.32
CA PHE A 154 5.13 7.97 -10.48
C PHE A 154 5.61 8.53 -9.15
N LEU A 155 4.82 8.42 -8.07
CA LEU A 155 5.21 8.88 -6.74
C LEU A 155 6.49 8.21 -6.25
N VAL A 156 6.54 6.87 -6.29
CA VAL A 156 7.65 6.09 -5.70
C VAL A 156 8.89 5.99 -6.60
N GLU A 157 8.74 6.01 -7.94
CA GLU A 157 9.86 5.80 -8.86
C GLU A 157 10.45 7.10 -9.43
N LYS A 158 9.62 8.14 -9.55
CA LYS A 158 10.02 9.38 -10.23
C LYS A 158 10.10 10.58 -9.30
N HIS A 159 9.17 10.69 -8.36
CA HIS A 159 9.10 11.85 -7.47
C HIS A 159 9.96 11.66 -6.23
N PHE A 160 9.67 10.65 -5.41
CA PHE A 160 10.38 10.40 -4.15
C PHE A 160 11.58 9.46 -4.29
N LYS A 161 11.53 8.53 -5.24
CA LYS A 161 12.54 7.47 -5.45
C LYS A 161 12.78 6.57 -4.23
N CYS A 162 11.74 6.37 -3.43
CA CYS A 162 11.76 5.56 -2.21
C CYS A 162 10.35 5.02 -1.90
N PRO A 163 10.19 4.11 -0.93
CA PRO A 163 8.87 3.71 -0.45
C PRO A 163 8.09 4.89 0.12
N VAL A 164 6.79 4.93 -0.16
CA VAL A 164 5.88 6.00 0.27
C VAL A 164 4.67 5.40 0.95
N VAL A 165 4.32 5.91 2.11
CA VAL A 165 3.06 5.62 2.80
C VAL A 165 2.08 6.73 2.45
N VAL A 166 1.11 6.45 1.59
CA VAL A 166 0.01 7.37 1.33
C VAL A 166 -1.09 7.11 2.35
N PHE A 167 -1.58 8.16 3.01
CA PHE A 167 -2.57 8.03 4.08
C PHE A 167 -3.64 9.12 4.04
N ASP A 168 -4.68 9.01 4.88
CA ASP A 168 -5.83 9.92 4.93
C ASP A 168 -6.55 10.04 3.58
N TYR A 169 -6.97 8.89 3.08
CA TYR A 169 -7.69 8.79 1.81
C TYR A 169 -9.10 9.37 1.85
N PRO A 170 -9.64 9.83 0.72
CA PRO A 170 -11.05 10.24 0.63
C PRO A 170 -12.01 9.11 1.03
N ALA A 171 -12.95 9.41 1.92
CA ALA A 171 -13.90 8.43 2.46
C ALA A 171 -14.75 7.73 1.40
N LYS A 172 -14.98 8.39 0.24
CA LYS A 172 -15.80 7.85 -0.85
C LYS A 172 -15.18 6.68 -1.60
N ILE A 173 -13.85 6.56 -1.57
CA ILE A 173 -13.10 5.52 -2.30
C ILE A 173 -12.53 4.44 -1.38
N LYS A 174 -12.82 4.49 -0.08
CA LYS A 174 -12.35 3.52 0.92
C LYS A 174 -13.53 2.89 1.67
N ALA A 175 -13.30 1.73 2.27
CA ALA A 175 -14.32 0.92 2.91
C ALA A 175 -15.01 1.63 4.10
N PHE A 176 -16.26 1.27 4.36
CA PHE A 176 -17.12 1.91 5.35
C PHE A 176 -16.62 1.77 6.80
N TYR A 177 -15.87 0.72 7.10
CA TYR A 177 -15.35 0.41 8.44
C TYR A 177 -14.10 1.19 8.83
N MET A 178 -13.52 1.95 7.91
CA MET A 178 -12.34 2.77 8.18
C MET A 178 -12.73 4.05 8.93
N ARG A 179 -11.95 4.39 9.96
CA ARG A 179 -12.25 5.53 10.85
C ARG A 179 -12.27 6.86 10.11
N MET A 180 -13.37 7.59 10.24
CA MET A 180 -13.49 8.95 9.69
C MET A 180 -12.60 9.94 10.44
N ASN A 181 -11.87 10.76 9.72
CA ASN A 181 -11.18 11.92 10.26
C ASN A 181 -12.16 13.02 10.68
N GLU A 182 -11.67 13.96 11.47
CA GLU A 182 -12.49 15.09 11.97
C GLU A 182 -12.95 16.04 10.85
N ASP A 183 -12.31 16.00 9.69
CA ASP A 183 -12.69 16.76 8.49
C ASP A 183 -13.98 16.25 7.82
N ALA A 184 -14.49 15.11 8.24
CA ALA A 184 -15.64 14.40 7.69
C ALA A 184 -15.54 14.12 6.16
N LYS A 185 -14.34 14.14 5.60
CA LYS A 185 -14.06 13.92 4.16
C LYS A 185 -13.10 12.78 3.93
N THR A 186 -12.15 12.58 4.83
CA THR A 186 -11.11 11.56 4.74
C THR A 186 -11.27 10.47 5.80
N VAL A 187 -10.62 9.34 5.60
CA VAL A 187 -10.56 8.22 6.53
C VAL A 187 -9.12 7.86 6.85
N ARG A 188 -8.89 7.33 8.04
CA ARG A 188 -7.60 6.85 8.52
C ARG A 188 -7.20 5.53 7.84
N ALA A 189 -7.02 5.60 6.55
CA ALA A 189 -6.51 4.53 5.70
C ALA A 189 -5.06 4.82 5.32
N MET A 190 -4.29 3.78 5.05
CA MET A 190 -2.95 3.87 4.49
C MET A 190 -2.74 2.81 3.41
N ASP A 191 -1.93 3.14 2.41
CA ASP A 191 -1.35 2.19 1.46
C ASP A 191 0.17 2.43 1.42
N ILE A 192 0.97 1.36 1.54
CA ILE A 192 2.43 1.43 1.39
C ILE A 192 2.80 1.07 -0.02
N LEU A 193 3.39 2.01 -0.71
CA LEU A 193 3.78 1.92 -2.12
C LEU A 193 5.28 1.68 -2.25
N PHE A 194 5.64 0.70 -3.07
CA PHE A 194 7.05 0.35 -3.33
C PHE A 194 7.45 0.58 -4.78
N PRO A 195 8.68 1.05 -5.04
CA PRO A 195 9.23 1.16 -6.39
C PRO A 195 9.23 -0.19 -7.11
N GLY A 196 8.75 -0.22 -8.35
CA GLY A 196 8.69 -1.44 -9.17
C GLY A 196 7.51 -2.36 -8.88
N ILE A 197 6.84 -2.22 -7.73
CA ILE A 197 5.75 -3.09 -7.29
C ILE A 197 4.41 -2.33 -7.25
N GLY A 198 4.36 -1.16 -6.63
CA GLY A 198 3.15 -0.41 -6.26
C GLY A 198 2.72 -0.75 -4.85
N GLU A 199 1.42 -0.80 -4.57
CA GLU A 199 0.89 -1.14 -3.25
C GLU A 199 1.29 -2.55 -2.82
N ILE A 200 1.90 -2.66 -1.62
CA ILE A 200 2.27 -3.93 -0.98
C ILE A 200 1.58 -4.13 0.36
N VAL A 201 1.12 -3.07 1.00
CA VAL A 201 0.36 -3.10 2.25
C VAL A 201 -0.78 -2.11 2.13
N GLY A 202 -2.00 -2.56 2.41
CA GLY A 202 -3.16 -1.71 2.67
C GLY A 202 -3.60 -1.88 4.11
N GLY A 203 -3.92 -0.79 4.79
CA GLY A 203 -4.34 -0.83 6.19
C GLY A 203 -5.21 0.35 6.59
N SER A 204 -5.79 0.27 7.79
CA SER A 204 -6.56 1.37 8.36
C SER A 204 -6.73 1.25 9.87
N GLN A 205 -7.00 2.36 10.52
CA GLN A 205 -7.66 2.35 11.82
C GLN A 205 -9.15 2.07 11.62
N ARG A 206 -9.73 1.23 12.47
CA ARG A 206 -11.16 0.90 12.39
C ARG A 206 -12.03 1.95 13.05
N GLU A 207 -13.26 2.13 12.55
CA GLU A 207 -14.23 3.05 13.13
C GLU A 207 -14.84 2.46 14.40
N GLU A 208 -14.55 3.06 15.53
CA GLU A 208 -15.05 2.64 16.85
C GLU A 208 -16.31 3.38 17.29
N ARG A 209 -16.68 4.49 16.63
CA ARG A 209 -17.84 5.31 16.97
C ARG A 209 -19.09 4.72 16.32
N LEU A 210 -19.94 4.10 17.12
CA LEU A 210 -21.09 3.33 16.66
C LEU A 210 -22.04 4.14 15.75
N ASP A 211 -22.34 5.38 16.11
CA ASP A 211 -23.23 6.25 15.35
C ASP A 211 -22.70 6.59 13.94
N ILE A 212 -21.40 6.76 13.81
CA ILE A 212 -20.74 6.99 12.52
C ILE A 212 -20.69 5.70 11.69
N LEU A 213 -20.32 4.58 12.32
CA LEU A 213 -20.28 3.28 11.67
C LEU A 213 -21.65 2.88 11.12
N GLU A 214 -22.71 3.01 11.92
CA GLU A 214 -24.09 2.72 11.46
C GLU A 214 -24.52 3.58 10.27
N LYS A 215 -24.20 4.88 10.27
CA LYS A 215 -24.48 5.76 9.13
C LYS A 215 -23.77 5.30 7.87
N ARG A 216 -22.51 4.89 7.99
CA ARG A 216 -21.72 4.42 6.84
C ARG A 216 -22.20 3.07 6.32
N ILE A 217 -22.58 2.14 7.20
CA ILE A 217 -23.19 0.84 6.81
C ILE A 217 -24.47 1.08 6.02
N LYS A 218 -25.36 1.95 6.52
CA LYS A 218 -26.61 2.27 5.82
C LYS A 218 -26.36 2.86 4.43
N ALA A 219 -25.35 3.72 4.30
CA ALA A 219 -25.00 4.32 3.01
C ALA A 219 -24.51 3.28 1.98
N VAL A 220 -23.77 2.24 2.40
CA VAL A 220 -23.32 1.16 1.51
C VAL A 220 -24.46 0.21 1.14
N SER A 221 -25.35 -0.10 2.11
CA SER A 221 -26.47 -1.02 1.88
C SER A 221 -27.45 -0.57 0.81
N TYR A 222 -27.56 0.74 0.57
CA TYR A 222 -28.40 1.30 -0.49
C TYR A 222 -27.78 1.22 -1.90
N THR A 223 -26.49 0.91 -2.02
CA THR A 223 -25.80 0.83 -3.31
C THR A 223 -25.72 -0.56 -3.89
N HIS A 224 -26.17 -1.59 -3.14
CA HIS A 224 -26.08 -3.00 -3.53
C HIS A 224 -27.45 -3.76 -3.49
N LEU A 225 -28.56 -3.02 -3.44
CA LEU A 225 -29.90 -3.57 -3.65
C LEU A 225 -30.37 -3.27 -5.11
#